data_7abe26c7535f30cb8cfedb5f49b0f243
#
_entry.id   7abe26c7535f30cb8cfedb5f49b0f243
#
_cell.length_a   1.000
_cell.length_b   1.000
_cell.length_c   1.000
_cell.angle_alpha   90.00
_cell.angle_beta   90.00
_cell.angle_gamma   90.00
#
_symmetry.space_group_name_H-M   'P 1'
#
loop_
_entity.id
_entity.type
_entity.pdbx_description
1 polymer ?
#
loop_
_entity_poly.entity_id
_entity_poly.type
_entity_poly.pdbx_seq_one_letter_code
_entity_poly.pdbx_strand_id
1 'polypeptide(L)'
;MPFTLHLRSRLPSAIRSLIRQKKPNIRNTSSMAGELRPASLVVMPRSLAPAFERFCQANTGPLPLLGQSEPEKWMLPSQDAISETRMGHPQFWKYEFGACTGSLASLEQYSEQLKDMVAFLLGCSFSLEEALEKAGLPRRDPAGHSQAGAYK
;
A
#
# COMPACT_ATOMS: atom_id res chain seq x y z
N MET A 1 -3.63 12.23 -23.04
CA MET A 1 -2.86 12.18 -21.78
C MET A 1 -3.11 10.87 -21.10
N PRO A 2 -2.11 10.11 -20.71
CA PRO A 2 -2.35 8.90 -19.96
C PRO A 2 -2.99 9.26 -18.61
N PHE A 3 -3.98 8.49 -18.21
CA PHE A 3 -4.79 8.67 -17.01
C PHE A 3 -3.93 8.85 -15.73
N THR A 4 -2.80 8.19 -15.66
CA THR A 4 -1.82 8.27 -14.55
C THR A 4 -1.19 9.65 -14.35
N LEU A 5 -0.91 10.39 -15.41
CA LEU A 5 -0.34 11.75 -15.31
C LEU A 5 -1.29 12.73 -14.63
N HIS A 6 -2.60 12.56 -14.82
CA HIS A 6 -3.61 13.39 -14.17
C HIS A 6 -3.73 13.11 -12.66
N LEU A 7 -3.38 11.90 -12.21
CA LEU A 7 -3.46 11.50 -10.80
C LEU A 7 -2.22 11.91 -9.99
N ARG A 8 -1.11 12.23 -10.65
CA ARG A 8 0.13 12.65 -9.99
C ARG A 8 -0.02 13.93 -9.18
N SER A 9 -0.84 14.87 -9.65
CA SER A 9 -1.12 16.15 -9.00
C SER A 9 -2.30 16.13 -8.03
N ARG A 10 -2.96 14.98 -7.85
CA ARG A 10 -4.13 14.86 -6.98
C ARG A 10 -3.75 14.62 -5.53
N LEU A 11 -4.57 15.14 -4.62
CA LEU A 11 -4.45 14.83 -3.19
C LEU A 11 -4.73 13.33 -2.93
N PRO A 12 -4.09 12.72 -1.92
CA PRO A 12 -4.33 11.31 -1.56
C PRO A 12 -5.79 11.00 -1.28
N SER A 13 -6.51 11.91 -0.63
CA SER A 13 -7.95 11.78 -0.35
C SER A 13 -8.77 11.62 -1.63
N ALA A 14 -8.45 12.36 -2.68
CA ALA A 14 -9.11 12.24 -3.99
C ALA A 14 -8.80 10.89 -4.65
N ILE A 15 -7.54 10.42 -4.57
CA ILE A 15 -7.15 9.12 -5.11
C ILE A 15 -7.85 7.99 -4.35
N ARG A 16 -7.88 8.05 -3.02
CA ARG A 16 -8.62 7.07 -2.20
C ARG A 16 -10.11 7.06 -2.52
N SER A 17 -10.71 8.22 -2.81
CA SER A 17 -12.10 8.30 -3.26
C SER A 17 -12.32 7.57 -4.58
N LEU A 18 -11.42 7.72 -5.55
CA LEU A 18 -11.48 7.00 -6.82
C LEU A 18 -11.34 5.48 -6.65
N ILE A 19 -10.45 5.05 -5.75
CA ILE A 19 -10.29 3.63 -5.40
C ILE A 19 -11.58 3.07 -4.82
N ARG A 20 -12.18 3.76 -3.84
CA ARG A 20 -13.47 3.36 -3.24
C ARG A 20 -14.60 3.28 -4.25
N GLN A 21 -14.59 4.16 -5.25
CA GLN A 21 -15.55 4.12 -6.36
C GLN A 21 -15.27 3.01 -7.37
N LYS A 22 -14.25 2.17 -7.11
CA LYS A 22 -13.83 1.08 -8.01
C LYS A 22 -13.60 1.54 -9.45
N LYS A 23 -13.01 2.73 -9.60
CA LYS A 23 -12.70 3.26 -10.94
C LYS A 23 -11.70 2.32 -11.63
N PRO A 24 -11.92 2.01 -12.92
CA PRO A 24 -11.05 1.12 -13.65
C PRO A 24 -9.60 1.65 -13.72
N ASN A 25 -8.66 0.72 -13.81
CA ASN A 25 -7.22 0.97 -14.03
C ASN A 25 -6.38 1.45 -12.84
N ILE A 26 -6.92 1.56 -11.63
CA ILE A 26 -6.11 1.80 -10.44
C ILE A 26 -5.78 0.44 -9.80
N ARG A 27 -4.60 -0.10 -10.10
CA ARG A 27 -4.09 -1.38 -9.54
C ARG A 27 -3.07 -1.17 -8.42
N ASN A 28 -2.38 -0.04 -8.44
CA ASN A 28 -1.46 0.39 -7.39
C ASN A 28 -1.43 1.92 -7.35
N THR A 29 -0.77 2.49 -6.36
CA THR A 29 -0.67 3.94 -6.16
C THR A 29 0.68 4.52 -6.58
N SER A 30 1.50 3.76 -7.28
CA SER A 30 2.78 4.22 -7.81
C SER A 30 2.59 5.44 -8.72
N SER A 31 3.44 6.44 -8.55
CA SER A 31 3.39 7.71 -9.29
C SER A 31 2.09 8.51 -9.14
N MET A 32 1.30 8.23 -8.11
CA MET A 32 0.11 9.01 -7.76
C MET A 32 0.39 9.88 -6.53
N ALA A 33 -0.32 11.03 -6.41
CA ALA A 33 -0.11 12.00 -5.32
C ALA A 33 1.37 12.40 -5.14
N GLY A 34 2.02 12.81 -6.19
CA GLY A 34 3.46 12.94 -6.45
C GLY A 34 4.39 13.43 -5.34
N GLU A 35 3.92 14.23 -4.38
CA GLU A 35 4.74 14.73 -3.27
C GLU A 35 4.63 13.86 -2.00
N LEU A 36 3.79 12.85 -2.00
CA LEU A 36 3.53 12.01 -0.84
C LEU A 36 4.09 10.61 -1.02
N ARG A 37 4.66 10.09 0.05
CA ARG A 37 5.31 8.79 0.03
C ARG A 37 4.28 7.67 -0.04
N PRO A 38 4.31 6.82 -1.06
CA PRO A 38 3.50 5.61 -1.07
C PRO A 38 3.95 4.67 0.04
N ALA A 39 3.02 3.86 0.53
CA ALA A 39 3.27 2.86 1.56
C ALA A 39 2.58 1.55 1.18
N SER A 40 3.14 0.45 1.69
CA SER A 40 2.57 -0.88 1.56
C SER A 40 1.79 -1.24 2.81
N LEU A 41 0.66 -1.89 2.62
CA LEU A 41 -0.17 -2.41 3.70
C LEU A 41 0.00 -3.93 3.80
N VAL A 42 0.28 -4.40 5.01
CA VAL A 42 0.31 -5.83 5.34
C VAL A 42 -0.74 -6.10 6.42
N VAL A 43 -1.61 -7.08 6.18
CA VAL A 43 -2.65 -7.51 7.11
C VAL A 43 -2.37 -8.94 7.52
N MET A 44 -2.32 -9.20 8.82
CA MET A 44 -2.00 -10.53 9.34
C MET A 44 -2.74 -10.85 10.62
N PRO A 45 -2.85 -12.13 11.01
CA PRO A 45 -3.41 -12.53 12.29
C PRO A 45 -2.72 -11.85 13.48
N ARG A 46 -3.51 -11.42 14.45
CA ARG A 46 -3.03 -10.79 15.69
C ARG A 46 -1.95 -11.62 16.40
N SER A 47 -2.05 -12.94 16.35
CA SER A 47 -1.06 -13.85 16.96
C SER A 47 0.35 -13.71 16.36
N LEU A 48 0.47 -13.27 15.11
CA LEU A 48 1.76 -13.07 14.43
C LEU A 48 2.27 -11.62 14.55
N ALA A 49 1.42 -10.67 14.92
CA ALA A 49 1.74 -9.26 14.96
C ALA A 49 2.98 -8.93 15.80
N PRO A 50 3.18 -9.45 17.05
CA PRO A 50 4.37 -9.14 17.83
C PRO A 50 5.67 -9.65 17.20
N ALA A 51 5.64 -10.79 16.51
CA ALA A 51 6.82 -11.33 15.81
C ALA A 51 7.17 -10.47 14.59
N PHE A 52 6.16 -10.05 13.84
CA PHE A 52 6.35 -9.21 12.67
C PHE A 52 6.83 -7.79 13.06
N GLU A 53 6.31 -7.22 14.13
CA GLU A 53 6.78 -5.93 14.64
C GLU A 53 8.27 -5.98 15.00
N ARG A 54 8.72 -7.02 15.73
CA ARG A 54 10.15 -7.22 16.03
C ARG A 54 10.98 -7.39 14.77
N PHE A 55 10.45 -8.09 13.77
CA PHE A 55 11.11 -8.24 12.48
C PHE A 55 11.30 -6.90 11.76
N CYS A 56 10.28 -6.05 11.75
CA CYS A 56 10.39 -4.69 11.20
C CYS A 56 11.39 -3.83 11.98
N GLN A 57 11.39 -3.91 13.31
CA GLN A 57 12.33 -3.19 14.17
C GLN A 57 13.79 -3.60 13.92
N ALA A 58 14.02 -4.87 13.61
CA ALA A 58 15.35 -5.38 13.24
C ALA A 58 15.77 -5.01 11.80
N ASN A 59 14.83 -4.55 10.98
CA ASN A 59 15.03 -4.25 9.55
C ASN A 59 14.49 -2.87 9.18
N THR A 60 14.76 -1.85 9.96
CA THR A 60 14.20 -0.51 9.79
C THR A 60 14.56 0.19 8.47
N GLY A 61 15.66 -0.19 7.84
CA GLY A 61 16.05 0.30 6.52
C GLY A 61 15.09 -0.19 5.42
N PRO A 62 15.05 -1.51 5.15
CA PRO A 62 14.22 -2.06 4.08
C PRO A 62 12.73 -2.13 4.42
N LEU A 63 12.36 -2.18 5.70
CA LEU A 63 10.98 -2.32 6.19
C LEU A 63 10.65 -1.28 7.27
N PRO A 64 10.68 0.03 6.95
CA PRO A 64 10.33 1.04 7.94
C PRO A 64 8.86 0.95 8.29
N LEU A 65 8.57 0.66 9.57
CA LEU A 65 7.21 0.61 10.09
C LEU A 65 6.70 2.04 10.29
N LEU A 66 5.69 2.43 9.53
CA LEU A 66 5.08 3.76 9.57
C LEU A 66 3.87 3.83 10.49
N GLY A 67 3.20 2.73 10.72
CA GLY A 67 2.06 2.65 11.59
C GLY A 67 1.51 1.23 11.72
N GLN A 68 0.70 1.05 12.75
CA GLN A 68 0.04 -0.21 13.04
C GLN A 68 -1.37 0.09 13.54
N SER A 69 -2.36 -0.70 13.09
CA SER A 69 -3.72 -0.60 13.60
C SER A 69 -3.85 -1.31 14.95
N GLU A 70 -4.80 -0.86 15.76
CA GLU A 70 -5.30 -1.69 16.85
C GLU A 70 -6.17 -2.81 16.28
N PRO A 71 -6.27 -3.96 16.97
CA PRO A 71 -7.25 -4.98 16.62
C PRO A 71 -8.66 -4.38 16.51
N GLU A 72 -9.43 -4.84 15.54
CA GLU A 72 -10.79 -4.36 15.24
C GLU A 72 -10.90 -2.90 14.76
N LYS A 73 -9.86 -2.09 14.93
CA LYS A 73 -9.81 -0.71 14.44
C LYS A 73 -8.99 -0.64 13.15
N TRP A 74 -9.66 -0.43 12.05
CA TRP A 74 -9.05 -0.38 10.71
C TRP A 74 -8.56 1.02 10.30
N MET A 75 -8.34 1.89 11.26
CA MET A 75 -7.79 3.23 11.05
C MET A 75 -6.32 3.25 11.46
N LEU A 76 -5.47 3.74 10.58
CA LEU A 76 -4.05 3.93 10.84
C LEU A 76 -3.77 5.36 11.30
N PRO A 77 -2.91 5.57 12.31
CA PRO A 77 -2.66 6.88 12.90
C PRO A 77 -2.15 7.95 11.92
N SER A 78 -1.54 7.53 10.82
CA SER A 78 -0.96 8.41 9.79
C SER A 78 -1.91 8.79 8.66
N GLN A 79 -3.16 8.34 8.74
CA GLN A 79 -4.15 8.60 7.70
C GLN A 79 -5.22 9.54 8.24
N ASP A 80 -5.73 10.40 7.36
CA ASP A 80 -6.89 11.24 7.68
C ASP A 80 -8.01 10.38 8.26
N ALA A 81 -8.71 10.90 9.26
CA ALA A 81 -9.74 10.20 10.05
C ALA A 81 -10.87 9.53 9.25
N ILE A 82 -10.88 9.71 7.93
CA ILE A 82 -11.93 9.24 7.01
C ILE A 82 -11.46 8.03 6.17
N SER A 83 -10.18 7.62 6.25
CA SER A 83 -9.67 6.54 5.42
C SER A 83 -9.71 5.21 6.15
N GLU A 84 -10.78 4.48 5.94
CA GLU A 84 -10.84 3.09 6.35
C GLU A 84 -9.89 2.24 5.50
N THR A 85 -8.98 1.55 6.15
CA THR A 85 -7.90 0.78 5.50
C THR A 85 -8.44 -0.32 4.57
N ARG A 86 -9.59 -0.93 4.91
CA ARG A 86 -10.21 -2.02 4.13
C ARG A 86 -10.59 -1.63 2.71
N MET A 87 -10.88 -0.35 2.45
CA MET A 87 -11.40 0.15 1.18
C MET A 87 -10.45 1.14 0.49
N GLY A 88 -9.39 1.55 1.16
CA GLY A 88 -8.48 2.61 0.68
C GLY A 88 -7.36 2.11 -0.24
N HIS A 89 -7.28 0.82 -0.51
CA HIS A 89 -6.24 0.20 -1.33
C HIS A 89 -6.84 -0.38 -2.62
N PRO A 90 -6.13 -0.24 -3.75
CA PRO A 90 -6.68 -0.65 -5.05
C PRO A 90 -6.75 -2.17 -5.23
N GLN A 91 -5.88 -2.91 -4.56
CA GLN A 91 -5.79 -4.36 -4.67
C GLN A 91 -5.07 -4.96 -3.46
N PHE A 92 -5.53 -6.14 -3.04
CA PHE A 92 -4.91 -6.95 -2.00
C PHE A 92 -4.51 -8.30 -2.57
N TRP A 93 -3.34 -8.79 -2.19
CA TRP A 93 -2.90 -10.15 -2.46
C TRP A 93 -3.16 -11.01 -1.24
N LYS A 94 -3.89 -12.12 -1.43
CA LYS A 94 -4.20 -13.09 -0.38
C LYS A 94 -3.13 -14.18 -0.34
N TYR A 95 -2.63 -14.45 0.86
CA TYR A 95 -1.66 -15.51 1.10
C TYR A 95 -2.22 -16.50 2.12
N GLU A 96 -2.08 -17.78 1.82
CA GLU A 96 -2.45 -18.89 2.71
C GLU A 96 -1.30 -19.89 2.72
N PHE A 97 -0.85 -20.28 3.91
CA PHE A 97 0.27 -21.20 4.09
C PHE A 97 1.54 -20.83 3.30
N GLY A 98 1.82 -19.53 3.20
CA GLY A 98 2.99 -19.01 2.49
C GLY A 98 2.88 -18.92 0.97
N ALA A 99 1.74 -19.29 0.40
CA ALA A 99 1.47 -19.19 -1.04
C ALA A 99 0.44 -18.11 -1.35
N CYS A 100 0.65 -17.37 -2.44
CA CYS A 100 -0.36 -16.44 -2.95
C CYS A 100 -1.52 -17.23 -3.57
N THR A 101 -2.72 -17.10 -3.01
CA THR A 101 -3.92 -17.84 -3.42
C THR A 101 -4.91 -17.01 -4.22
N GLY A 102 -4.69 -15.70 -4.34
CA GLY A 102 -5.55 -14.86 -5.14
C GLY A 102 -5.33 -13.36 -4.93
N SER A 103 -6.12 -12.57 -5.62
CA SER A 103 -6.18 -11.13 -5.45
C SER A 103 -7.61 -10.68 -5.12
N LEU A 104 -7.72 -9.64 -4.30
CA LEU A 104 -8.99 -9.10 -3.80
C LEU A 104 -9.03 -7.61 -4.09
N ALA A 105 -10.17 -7.13 -4.58
CA ALA A 105 -10.41 -5.71 -4.80
C ALA A 105 -10.83 -4.96 -3.52
N SER A 106 -11.24 -5.69 -2.48
CA SER A 106 -11.66 -5.14 -1.19
C SER A 106 -11.58 -6.23 -0.12
N LEU A 107 -11.42 -5.83 1.13
CA LEU A 107 -11.46 -6.73 2.28
C LEU A 107 -12.84 -6.77 2.97
N GLU A 108 -13.84 -6.07 2.46
CA GLU A 108 -15.17 -5.99 3.09
C GLU A 108 -15.82 -7.35 3.33
N GLN A 109 -15.70 -8.27 2.37
CA GLN A 109 -16.25 -9.62 2.46
C GLN A 109 -15.61 -10.49 3.55
N TYR A 110 -14.46 -10.07 4.08
CA TYR A 110 -13.73 -10.76 5.15
C TYR A 110 -13.91 -10.09 6.52
N SER A 111 -14.91 -9.22 6.68
CA SER A 111 -15.07 -8.39 7.88
C SER A 111 -15.06 -9.18 9.19
N GLU A 112 -15.61 -10.39 9.20
CA GLU A 112 -15.61 -11.25 10.40
C GLU A 112 -14.21 -11.81 10.69
N GLN A 113 -13.50 -12.30 9.67
CA GLN A 113 -12.14 -12.83 9.82
C GLN A 113 -11.15 -11.74 10.22
N LEU A 114 -11.40 -10.51 9.75
CA LEU A 114 -10.55 -9.36 10.01
C LEU A 114 -10.64 -8.82 11.44
N LYS A 115 -11.62 -9.23 12.25
CA LYS A 115 -11.72 -8.80 13.66
C LYS A 115 -10.49 -9.19 14.47
N ASP A 116 -9.86 -10.30 14.15
CA ASP A 116 -8.64 -10.79 14.80
C ASP A 116 -7.36 -10.55 13.98
N MET A 117 -7.40 -9.57 13.10
CA MET A 117 -6.27 -9.17 12.27
C MET A 117 -5.72 -7.81 12.67
N VAL A 118 -4.44 -7.59 12.38
CA VAL A 118 -3.74 -6.32 12.56
C VAL A 118 -3.19 -5.86 11.21
N ALA A 119 -3.34 -4.58 10.91
CA ALA A 119 -2.79 -3.95 9.71
C ALA A 119 -1.51 -3.19 10.06
N PHE A 120 -0.46 -3.40 9.26
CA PHE A 120 0.81 -2.70 9.34
C PHE A 120 0.99 -1.83 8.10
N LEU A 121 1.38 -0.58 8.29
CA LEU A 121 1.75 0.33 7.22
C LEU A 121 3.27 0.39 7.13
N LEU A 122 3.80 -0.01 5.99
CA LEU A 122 5.25 -0.07 5.75
C LEU A 122 5.66 0.92 4.67
N GLY A 123 6.81 1.56 4.84
CA GLY A 123 7.46 2.27 3.76
C GLY A 123 7.84 1.31 2.63
N CYS A 124 7.85 1.79 1.40
CA CYS A 124 8.20 1.00 0.24
C CYS A 124 9.20 1.72 -0.67
N SER A 125 9.84 0.97 -1.56
CA SER A 125 10.85 1.50 -2.50
C SER A 125 10.30 2.60 -3.43
N PHE A 126 9.00 2.61 -3.70
CA PHE A 126 8.38 3.64 -4.53
C PHE A 126 8.47 5.04 -3.95
N SER A 127 8.69 5.18 -2.65
CA SER A 127 8.90 6.49 -2.01
C SER A 127 10.19 7.20 -2.46
N LEU A 128 11.12 6.49 -3.08
CA LEU A 128 12.39 7.00 -3.56
C LEU A 128 12.38 7.34 -5.05
N GLU A 129 11.37 6.93 -5.80
CA GLU A 129 11.35 7.06 -7.27
C GLU A 129 11.56 8.52 -7.74
N GLU A 130 10.86 9.47 -7.15
CA GLU A 130 10.96 10.87 -7.52
C GLU A 130 12.35 11.46 -7.19
N ALA A 131 12.92 11.08 -6.05
CA ALA A 131 14.26 11.51 -5.67
C ALA A 131 15.33 10.96 -6.62
N LEU A 132 15.20 9.71 -7.04
CA LEU A 132 16.07 9.06 -8.01
C LEU A 132 15.95 9.72 -9.39
N GLU A 133 14.75 10.01 -9.86
CA GLU A 133 14.52 10.71 -11.12
C GLU A 133 15.15 12.12 -11.12
N LYS A 134 14.95 12.87 -10.04
CA LYS A 134 15.59 14.20 -9.85
C LYS A 134 17.12 14.13 -9.81
N ALA A 135 17.67 13.03 -9.31
CA ALA A 135 19.12 12.78 -9.30
C ALA A 135 19.68 12.26 -10.64
N GLY A 136 18.85 12.16 -11.68
CA GLY A 136 19.25 11.67 -13.00
C GLY A 136 19.35 10.14 -13.10
N LEU A 137 18.74 9.42 -12.17
CA LEU A 137 18.70 7.96 -12.13
C LEU A 137 17.26 7.47 -12.42
N PRO A 138 16.80 7.52 -13.68
CA PRO A 138 15.44 7.16 -14.01
C PRO A 138 15.20 5.65 -13.78
N ARG A 139 13.98 5.34 -13.38
CA ARG A 139 13.52 3.96 -13.25
C ARG A 139 13.62 3.23 -14.59
N ARG A 140 14.23 2.06 -14.58
CA ARG A 140 14.16 1.15 -15.73
C ARG A 140 12.88 0.33 -15.67
N ASP A 141 12.02 0.54 -16.64
CA ASP A 141 10.90 -0.33 -16.94
C ASP A 141 11.21 -1.13 -18.21
N PRO A 142 11.69 -2.37 -18.08
CA PRO A 142 12.12 -3.17 -19.23
C PRO A 142 10.96 -3.57 -20.17
N ALA A 143 9.72 -3.44 -19.71
CA ALA A 143 8.54 -3.86 -20.50
C ALA A 143 7.66 -2.69 -20.96
N GLY A 144 7.90 -1.46 -20.50
CA GLY A 144 7.08 -0.29 -20.82
C GLY A 144 5.63 -0.37 -20.35
N HIS A 145 5.27 -1.38 -19.55
CA HIS A 145 3.89 -1.68 -19.15
C HIS A 145 3.72 -1.90 -17.65
N SER A 146 4.80 -1.94 -16.89
CA SER A 146 4.75 -2.14 -15.46
C SER A 146 4.53 -0.81 -14.72
N GLN A 147 3.46 -0.72 -13.95
CA GLN A 147 3.22 0.40 -13.04
C GLN A 147 4.06 0.33 -11.77
N ALA A 148 4.77 -0.76 -11.56
CA ALA A 148 5.62 -0.98 -10.41
C ALA A 148 7.00 -1.43 -10.86
N GLY A 149 8.01 -0.57 -10.72
CA GLY A 149 9.41 -0.94 -10.87
C GLY A 149 9.87 -1.75 -9.66
N ALA A 150 10.56 -2.86 -9.91
CA ALA A 150 11.33 -3.54 -8.89
C ALA A 150 12.80 -3.19 -9.08
N TYR A 151 13.47 -2.81 -8.01
CA TYR A 151 14.93 -2.66 -8.01
C TYR A 151 15.53 -4.04 -7.77
N LYS A 152 16.44 -4.46 -8.63
CA LYS A 152 17.25 -5.66 -8.44
C LYS A 152 18.56 -5.30 -7.80
#